data_ec3a709795ec0224ed5f1d0c9b48e285
#
_entry.id   ec3a709795ec0224ed5f1d0c9b48e285
#
_cell.length_a   1.000
_cell.length_b   1.000
_cell.length_c   1.000
_cell.angle_alpha   90.00
_cell.angle_beta   90.00
_cell.angle_gamma   90.00
#
_symmetry.space_group_name_H-M   'P 1'
#
loop_
_entity.id
_entity.type
_entity.pdbx_description
1 polymer ?
#
loop_
_entity_poly.entity_id
_entity_poly.type
_entity_poly.pdbx_seq_one_letter_code
_entity_poly.pdbx_strand_id
1 'polypeptide(L)'
;KAWRGRLAQLEGIARFTHIEVLQASERLVLVFRVLKKLTDKDRASLLIWATELDIDIYIRPDDEQPITAINETISPLTHTVLGHDLTIHPDYFVQVNAAVNQLMVAKAQEWLAPDAGSRVWDLFAGHGNFSVPLAQNSIVDAVEVSDEMVAAIEFHSKQLCRDAATSTGKLIAHKKNLSDRDSLNS
;
A
#
# COMPACT_ATOMS: atom_id res chain seq x y z
N LYS A 1 -23.59 10.40 8.70
CA LYS A 1 -24.12 11.14 9.91
C LYS A 1 -23.41 10.72 11.19
N ALA A 2 -23.12 9.41 11.42
CA ALA A 2 -22.49 8.91 12.65
C ALA A 2 -21.10 9.54 12.93
N TRP A 3 -20.23 9.65 11.92
CA TRP A 3 -18.88 10.21 12.06
C TRP A 3 -18.90 11.70 12.49
N ARG A 4 -19.85 12.49 12.00
CA ARG A 4 -19.95 13.91 12.40
C ARG A 4 -20.15 14.08 13.91
N GLY A 5 -20.96 13.22 14.52
CA GLY A 5 -21.19 13.24 15.97
C GLY A 5 -19.95 12.84 16.76
N ARG A 6 -19.17 11.86 16.27
CA ARG A 6 -17.91 11.43 16.90
C ARG A 6 -16.86 12.53 16.81
N LEU A 7 -16.64 13.09 15.61
CA LEU A 7 -15.67 14.16 15.40
C LEU A 7 -15.95 15.40 16.26
N ALA A 8 -17.22 15.73 16.49
CA ALA A 8 -17.60 16.86 17.35
C ALA A 8 -17.23 16.65 18.83
N GLN A 9 -16.88 15.44 19.26
CA GLN A 9 -16.45 15.13 20.61
C GLN A 9 -14.95 15.33 20.83
N LEU A 10 -14.17 15.51 19.76
CA LEU A 10 -12.73 15.78 19.84
C LEU A 10 -12.49 17.19 20.37
N GLU A 11 -11.65 17.31 21.39
CA GLU A 11 -11.29 18.64 21.96
C GLU A 11 -10.45 19.44 20.96
N GLY A 12 -9.60 18.77 20.22
CA GLY A 12 -8.69 19.36 19.26
C GLY A 12 -9.17 19.28 17.83
N ILE A 13 -10.48 19.31 17.55
CA ILE A 13 -11.01 19.11 16.18
C ILE A 13 -10.34 20.03 15.14
N ALA A 14 -9.97 21.25 15.50
CA ALA A 14 -9.28 22.18 14.61
C ALA A 14 -7.84 21.74 14.24
N ARG A 15 -7.30 20.72 14.88
CA ARG A 15 -5.98 20.14 14.53
C ARG A 15 -6.05 19.14 13.39
N PHE A 16 -7.26 18.62 13.11
CA PHE A 16 -7.47 17.64 12.06
C PHE A 16 -7.81 18.35 10.76
N THR A 17 -7.05 18.12 9.72
CA THR A 17 -7.24 18.77 8.41
C THR A 17 -7.96 17.88 7.42
N HIS A 18 -7.59 16.58 7.40
CA HIS A 18 -8.11 15.61 6.46
C HIS A 18 -8.32 14.27 7.15
N ILE A 19 -9.25 13.51 6.59
CA ILE A 19 -9.42 12.08 6.91
C ILE A 19 -9.38 11.36 5.57
N GLU A 20 -8.37 10.53 5.40
CA GLU A 20 -8.27 9.64 4.26
C GLU A 20 -8.89 8.30 4.65
N VAL A 21 -9.58 7.68 3.72
CA VAL A 21 -10.23 6.39 3.92
C VAL A 21 -9.60 5.41 2.95
N LEU A 22 -9.00 4.36 3.48
CA LEU A 22 -8.42 3.29 2.69
C LEU A 22 -9.15 1.98 3.00
N GLN A 23 -9.61 1.29 1.96
CA GLN A 23 -10.10 -0.08 2.08
C GLN A 23 -8.95 -1.03 1.78
N ALA A 24 -8.37 -1.61 2.80
CA ALA A 24 -7.56 -2.83 2.68
C ALA A 24 -8.50 -4.03 2.51
N SER A 25 -8.00 -5.19 2.08
CA SER A 25 -8.85 -6.33 1.67
C SER A 25 -9.98 -6.64 2.66
N GLU A 26 -9.68 -6.75 3.95
CA GLU A 26 -10.67 -7.09 4.97
C GLU A 26 -10.84 -6.00 6.04
N ARG A 27 -10.11 -4.89 5.93
CA ARG A 27 -10.09 -3.85 6.96
C ARG A 27 -10.33 -2.47 6.38
N LEU A 28 -11.10 -1.68 7.12
CA LEU A 28 -11.24 -0.26 6.85
C LEU A 28 -10.16 0.49 7.64
N VAL A 29 -9.42 1.33 6.96
CA VAL A 29 -8.36 2.15 7.54
C VAL A 29 -8.72 3.61 7.42
N LEU A 30 -8.57 4.35 8.51
CA LEU A 30 -8.71 5.80 8.54
C LEU A 30 -7.37 6.44 8.85
N VAL A 31 -6.95 7.37 8.01
CA VAL A 31 -5.74 8.17 8.25
C VAL A 31 -6.16 9.59 8.57
N PHE A 32 -5.89 10.02 9.79
CA PHE A 32 -6.15 11.38 10.24
C PHE A 32 -4.90 12.23 10.06
N ARG A 33 -4.96 13.23 9.20
CA ARG A 33 -3.91 14.24 9.08
C ARG A 33 -4.07 15.30 10.15
N VAL A 34 -3.01 15.54 10.90
CA VAL A 34 -3.02 16.45 12.05
C VAL A 34 -1.90 17.50 11.97
N LEU A 35 -2.25 18.76 12.24
CA LEU A 35 -1.31 19.89 12.26
C LEU A 35 -0.45 19.94 13.52
N LYS A 36 -0.92 19.32 14.60
CA LYS A 36 -0.25 19.33 15.92
C LYS A 36 -0.48 17.99 16.60
N LYS A 37 0.40 17.66 17.54
CA LYS A 37 0.27 16.46 18.36
C LYS A 37 -1.13 16.37 19.00
N LEU A 38 -1.71 15.18 18.97
CA LEU A 38 -3.00 14.89 19.59
C LEU A 38 -2.93 15.11 21.10
N THR A 39 -4.05 15.50 21.70
CA THR A 39 -4.22 15.42 23.15
C THR A 39 -4.38 13.96 23.57
N ASP A 40 -4.05 13.65 24.82
CA ASP A 40 -4.23 12.29 25.34
C ASP A 40 -5.72 11.87 25.28
N LYS A 41 -6.64 12.83 25.46
CA LYS A 41 -8.07 12.59 25.37
C LYS A 41 -8.53 12.29 23.94
N ASP A 42 -8.04 13.06 22.96
CA ASP A 42 -8.35 12.78 21.57
C ASP A 42 -7.79 11.42 21.14
N ARG A 43 -6.55 11.10 21.57
CA ARG A 43 -5.94 9.79 21.31
C ARG A 43 -6.78 8.65 21.93
N ALA A 44 -7.23 8.79 23.17
CA ALA A 44 -8.10 7.82 23.82
C ALA A 44 -9.43 7.64 23.08
N SER A 45 -10.04 8.76 22.63
CA SER A 45 -11.27 8.70 21.84
C SER A 45 -11.10 7.96 20.53
N LEU A 46 -10.01 8.21 19.80
CA LEU A 46 -9.70 7.51 18.56
C LEU A 46 -9.45 6.02 18.79
N LEU A 47 -8.78 5.64 19.88
CA LEU A 47 -8.55 4.24 20.24
C LEU A 47 -9.87 3.51 20.55
N ILE A 48 -10.78 4.16 21.28
CA ILE A 48 -12.13 3.62 21.54
C ILE A 48 -12.87 3.40 20.21
N TRP A 49 -12.82 4.37 19.28
CA TRP A 49 -13.50 4.23 18.00
C TRP A 49 -12.89 3.14 17.12
N ALA A 50 -11.56 3.00 17.14
CA ALA A 50 -10.87 1.92 16.43
C ALA A 50 -11.39 0.55 16.89
N THR A 51 -11.53 0.37 18.20
CA THR A 51 -12.02 -0.86 18.82
C THR A 51 -13.52 -1.09 18.55
N GLU A 52 -14.37 -0.08 18.77
CA GLU A 52 -15.82 -0.20 18.61
C GLU A 52 -16.27 -0.45 17.18
N LEU A 53 -15.52 0.06 16.20
CA LEU A 53 -15.86 -0.01 14.78
C LEU A 53 -15.07 -1.08 14.04
N ASP A 54 -14.16 -1.76 14.72
CA ASP A 54 -13.21 -2.73 14.15
C ASP A 54 -12.47 -2.17 12.92
N ILE A 55 -11.84 -1.01 13.11
CA ILE A 55 -11.08 -0.30 12.07
C ILE A 55 -9.68 0.01 12.55
N ASP A 56 -8.77 0.20 11.60
CA ASP A 56 -7.43 0.71 11.90
C ASP A 56 -7.39 2.23 11.75
N ILE A 57 -6.85 2.90 12.74
CA ILE A 57 -6.68 4.35 12.73
C ILE A 57 -5.20 4.70 12.75
N TYR A 58 -4.79 5.50 11.79
CA TYR A 58 -3.44 6.06 11.68
C TYR A 58 -3.46 7.57 11.82
N ILE A 59 -2.37 8.10 12.34
CA ILE A 59 -2.13 9.54 12.44
C ILE A 59 -0.99 9.90 11.52
N ARG A 60 -1.25 10.83 10.60
CA ARG A 60 -0.25 11.46 9.74
C ARG A 60 0.02 12.87 10.24
N PRO A 61 1.17 13.12 10.85
CA PRO A 61 1.60 14.47 11.21
C PRO A 61 1.77 15.34 9.96
N ASP A 62 1.64 16.66 10.11
CA ASP A 62 1.85 17.60 9.00
C ASP A 62 3.33 17.92 8.76
N ASP A 63 4.18 17.55 9.73
CA ASP A 63 5.63 17.58 9.63
C ASP A 63 6.16 16.27 8.98
N GLU A 64 7.45 16.21 8.74
CA GLU A 64 8.11 15.03 8.12
C GLU A 64 8.17 13.78 9.04
N GLN A 65 7.39 13.75 10.12
CA GLN A 65 7.36 12.59 10.99
C GLN A 65 6.59 11.43 10.36
N PRO A 66 6.99 10.19 10.65
CA PRO A 66 6.33 9.03 10.07
C PRO A 66 4.88 8.90 10.56
N ILE A 67 4.07 8.34 9.69
CA ILE A 67 2.71 7.95 10.03
C ILE A 67 2.73 6.90 11.15
N THR A 68 1.85 7.03 12.12
CA THR A 68 1.80 6.12 13.27
C THR A 68 0.40 5.59 13.49
N ALA A 69 0.30 4.35 13.88
CA ALA A 69 -0.96 3.75 14.26
C ALA A 69 -1.41 4.18 15.66
N ILE A 70 -2.70 4.27 15.84
CA ILE A 70 -3.31 4.46 17.16
C ILE A 70 -3.38 3.14 17.92
N ASN A 71 -3.74 2.06 17.22
CA ASN A 71 -3.82 0.71 17.78
C ASN A 71 -2.41 0.18 18.05
N GLU A 72 -2.21 -0.49 19.16
CA GLU A 72 -0.91 -1.12 19.49
C GLU A 72 -0.64 -2.37 18.67
N THR A 73 -1.70 -3.08 18.28
CA THR A 73 -1.60 -4.30 17.47
C THR A 73 -2.26 -4.05 16.12
N ILE A 74 -1.45 -4.03 15.08
CA ILE A 74 -1.92 -3.86 13.70
C ILE A 74 -1.50 -5.08 12.91
N SER A 75 -2.47 -5.72 12.28
CA SER A 75 -2.20 -6.73 11.28
C SER A 75 -1.65 -6.06 10.01
N PRO A 76 -0.75 -6.71 9.27
CA PRO A 76 -0.33 -6.21 7.98
C PRO A 76 -1.54 -5.91 7.09
N LEU A 77 -1.57 -4.72 6.51
CA LEU A 77 -2.62 -4.36 5.56
C LEU A 77 -2.31 -5.00 4.23
N THR A 78 -3.33 -5.54 3.59
CA THR A 78 -3.20 -6.16 2.28
C THR A 78 -4.21 -5.59 1.29
N HIS A 79 -3.84 -5.64 0.02
CA HIS A 79 -4.68 -5.32 -1.11
C HIS A 79 -4.59 -6.46 -2.11
N THR A 80 -5.72 -7.08 -2.43
CA THR A 80 -5.74 -8.25 -3.32
C THR A 80 -5.83 -7.81 -4.78
N VAL A 81 -4.91 -8.27 -5.61
CA VAL A 81 -4.89 -8.02 -7.05
C VAL A 81 -4.75 -9.34 -7.80
N LEU A 82 -5.75 -9.71 -8.60
CA LEU A 82 -5.81 -10.96 -9.36
C LEU A 82 -5.46 -12.20 -8.52
N GLY A 83 -5.95 -12.23 -7.27
CA GLY A 83 -5.71 -13.33 -6.34
C GLY A 83 -4.40 -13.28 -5.57
N HIS A 84 -3.61 -12.21 -5.74
CA HIS A 84 -2.36 -11.99 -5.00
C HIS A 84 -2.57 -10.94 -3.91
N ASP A 85 -2.24 -11.27 -2.68
CA ASP A 85 -2.29 -10.35 -1.55
C ASP A 85 -0.99 -9.54 -1.48
N LEU A 86 -1.09 -8.26 -1.82
CA LEU A 86 0.01 -7.32 -1.76
C LEU A 86 0.00 -6.60 -0.41
N THR A 87 1.12 -6.61 0.28
CA THR A 87 1.29 -5.82 1.50
C THR A 87 1.31 -4.34 1.14
N ILE A 88 0.50 -3.56 1.83
CA ILE A 88 0.41 -2.11 1.65
C ILE A 88 0.64 -1.38 2.98
N HIS A 89 0.99 -0.11 2.86
CA HIS A 89 1.09 0.82 3.97
C HIS A 89 0.19 2.02 3.70
N PRO A 90 -0.37 2.70 4.74
CA PRO A 90 -1.22 3.88 4.54
C PRO A 90 -0.56 5.05 3.78
N ASP A 91 0.78 5.06 3.70
CA ASP A 91 1.52 6.03 2.88
C ASP A 91 1.66 5.64 1.42
N TYR A 92 1.34 4.40 1.07
CA TYR A 92 1.45 3.96 -0.32
C TYR A 92 0.31 4.50 -1.15
N PHE A 93 0.62 4.87 -2.38
CA PHE A 93 -0.43 5.09 -3.36
C PHE A 93 -1.08 3.75 -3.71
N VAL A 94 -2.38 3.65 -3.47
CA VAL A 94 -3.19 2.48 -3.83
C VAL A 94 -4.32 2.95 -4.73
N GLN A 95 -4.61 2.19 -5.78
CA GLN A 95 -5.76 2.49 -6.65
C GLN A 95 -7.07 2.43 -5.87
N VAL A 96 -7.77 3.56 -5.80
CA VAL A 96 -8.95 3.75 -4.93
C VAL A 96 -10.09 2.82 -5.31
N ASN A 97 -10.23 2.52 -6.59
CA ASN A 97 -11.26 1.61 -7.09
C ASN A 97 -10.67 0.22 -7.35
N ALA A 98 -10.81 -0.66 -6.38
CA ALA A 98 -10.28 -2.02 -6.45
C ALA A 98 -10.80 -2.80 -7.68
N ALA A 99 -12.08 -2.65 -8.04
CA ALA A 99 -12.64 -3.35 -9.20
C ALA A 99 -12.02 -2.86 -10.52
N VAL A 100 -11.82 -1.55 -10.66
CA VAL A 100 -11.13 -0.98 -11.83
C VAL A 100 -9.67 -1.39 -11.84
N ASN A 101 -9.00 -1.45 -10.68
CA ASN A 101 -7.63 -1.93 -10.59
C ASN A 101 -7.48 -3.37 -11.08
N GLN A 102 -8.35 -4.27 -10.66
CA GLN A 102 -8.39 -5.66 -11.14
C GLN A 102 -8.48 -5.72 -12.66
N LEU A 103 -9.42 -4.96 -13.24
CA LEU A 103 -9.61 -4.91 -14.70
C LEU A 103 -8.39 -4.32 -15.42
N MET A 104 -7.77 -3.31 -14.87
CA MET A 104 -6.59 -2.66 -15.44
C MET A 104 -5.38 -3.61 -15.46
N VAL A 105 -5.12 -4.29 -14.35
CA VAL A 105 -4.01 -5.26 -14.26
C VAL A 105 -4.28 -6.48 -15.15
N ALA A 106 -5.51 -7.02 -15.16
CA ALA A 106 -5.89 -8.11 -16.06
C ALA A 106 -5.73 -7.72 -17.54
N LYS A 107 -6.11 -6.48 -17.90
CA LYS A 107 -5.97 -5.98 -19.27
C LYS A 107 -4.50 -5.79 -19.67
N ALA A 108 -3.67 -5.34 -18.75
CA ALA A 108 -2.23 -5.24 -18.99
C ALA A 108 -1.62 -6.64 -19.22
N GLN A 109 -1.98 -7.64 -18.45
CA GLN A 109 -1.55 -9.03 -18.68
C GLN A 109 -2.01 -9.56 -20.04
N GLU A 110 -3.28 -9.31 -20.42
CA GLU A 110 -3.83 -9.72 -21.72
C GLU A 110 -3.07 -9.09 -22.89
N TRP A 111 -2.76 -7.79 -22.81
CA TRP A 111 -2.07 -7.08 -23.89
C TRP A 111 -0.59 -7.43 -23.98
N LEU A 112 0.09 -7.59 -22.87
CA LEU A 112 1.48 -8.02 -22.85
C LEU A 112 1.62 -9.48 -23.24
N ALA A 113 0.64 -10.32 -22.88
CA ALA A 113 0.61 -11.76 -23.12
C ALA A 113 2.00 -12.41 -23.03
N PRO A 114 2.75 -12.23 -21.93
CA PRO A 114 4.13 -12.68 -21.90
C PRO A 114 4.20 -14.21 -21.91
N ASP A 115 4.99 -14.75 -22.81
CA ASP A 115 5.29 -16.18 -22.82
C ASP A 115 6.04 -16.58 -21.56
N ALA A 116 6.00 -17.85 -21.21
CA ALA A 116 6.75 -18.39 -20.09
C ALA A 116 8.26 -18.10 -20.25
N GLY A 117 8.84 -17.42 -19.25
CA GLY A 117 10.24 -16.99 -19.30
C GLY A 117 10.52 -15.69 -20.04
N SER A 118 9.50 -15.04 -20.64
CA SER A 118 9.63 -13.67 -21.17
C SER A 118 10.08 -12.70 -20.07
N ARG A 119 10.82 -11.68 -20.47
CA ARG A 119 11.27 -10.62 -19.56
C ARG A 119 10.44 -9.37 -19.75
N VAL A 120 9.87 -8.86 -18.66
CA VAL A 120 8.99 -7.69 -18.60
C VAL A 120 9.59 -6.64 -17.67
N TRP A 121 9.56 -5.38 -18.08
CA TRP A 121 9.96 -4.25 -17.25
C TRP A 121 8.71 -3.54 -16.73
N ASP A 122 8.61 -3.40 -15.41
CA ASP A 122 7.62 -2.57 -14.74
C ASP A 122 8.32 -1.34 -14.18
N LEU A 123 8.15 -0.21 -14.86
CA LEU A 123 8.80 1.05 -14.52
C LEU A 123 7.88 1.88 -13.63
N PHE A 124 8.41 2.42 -12.54
CA PHE A 124 7.65 3.06 -11.47
C PHE A 124 6.70 2.05 -10.79
N ALA A 125 7.24 0.90 -10.45
CA ALA A 125 6.49 -0.28 -10.03
C ALA A 125 5.66 -0.11 -8.74
N GLY A 126 5.96 0.93 -7.93
CA GLY A 126 5.31 1.13 -6.64
C GLY A 126 5.54 -0.07 -5.72
N HIS A 127 4.50 -0.54 -5.06
CA HIS A 127 4.53 -1.73 -4.20
C HIS A 127 4.35 -3.05 -4.96
N GLY A 128 4.34 -3.03 -6.31
CA GLY A 128 4.27 -4.23 -7.15
C GLY A 128 2.88 -4.56 -7.69
N ASN A 129 1.98 -3.59 -7.80
CA ASN A 129 0.60 -3.77 -8.25
C ASN A 129 0.46 -4.51 -9.61
N PHE A 130 1.36 -4.25 -10.56
CA PHE A 130 1.46 -4.97 -11.83
C PHE A 130 2.50 -6.07 -11.77
N SER A 131 3.64 -5.79 -11.13
CA SER A 131 4.79 -6.69 -11.10
C SER A 131 4.45 -8.05 -10.53
N VAL A 132 3.74 -8.11 -9.39
CA VAL A 132 3.47 -9.38 -8.70
C VAL A 132 2.59 -10.32 -9.52
N PRO A 133 1.43 -9.89 -10.06
CA PRO A 133 0.64 -10.74 -10.95
C PRO A 133 1.36 -11.17 -12.22
N LEU A 134 2.16 -10.29 -12.84
CA LEU A 134 2.93 -10.60 -14.05
C LEU A 134 4.02 -11.64 -13.78
N ALA A 135 4.64 -11.59 -12.60
CA ALA A 135 5.73 -12.47 -12.22
C ALA A 135 5.32 -13.93 -11.96
N GLN A 136 4.04 -14.28 -12.10
CA GLN A 136 3.59 -15.67 -12.02
C GLN A 136 4.18 -16.54 -13.14
N ASN A 137 4.25 -15.99 -14.35
CA ASN A 137 4.66 -16.75 -15.54
C ASN A 137 5.82 -16.12 -16.30
N SER A 138 6.28 -14.93 -15.91
CA SER A 138 7.35 -14.20 -16.59
C SER A 138 8.43 -13.71 -15.62
N ILE A 139 9.57 -13.30 -16.15
CA ILE A 139 10.61 -12.63 -15.38
C ILE A 139 10.30 -11.13 -15.38
N VAL A 140 9.98 -10.58 -14.22
CA VAL A 140 9.65 -9.16 -14.09
C VAL A 140 10.78 -8.42 -13.38
N ASP A 141 11.31 -7.41 -14.05
CA ASP A 141 12.21 -6.42 -13.48
C ASP A 141 11.38 -5.20 -13.04
N ALA A 142 11.14 -5.07 -11.75
CA ALA A 142 10.37 -3.99 -11.15
C ALA A 142 11.32 -2.87 -10.69
N VAL A 143 11.16 -1.69 -11.27
CA VAL A 143 12.02 -0.52 -10.99
C VAL A 143 11.25 0.51 -10.19
N GLU A 144 11.78 0.86 -9.03
CA GLU A 144 11.16 1.80 -8.10
C GLU A 144 12.25 2.63 -7.38
N VAL A 145 11.91 3.85 -6.94
CA VAL A 145 12.84 4.76 -6.26
C VAL A 145 12.72 4.70 -4.73
N SER A 146 11.53 4.42 -4.20
CA SER A 146 11.28 4.37 -2.76
C SER A 146 11.84 3.10 -2.14
N ASP A 147 12.62 3.23 -1.06
CA ASP A 147 13.18 2.11 -0.32
C ASP A 147 12.09 1.19 0.24
N GLU A 148 11.02 1.77 0.76
CA GLU A 148 9.91 1.03 1.35
C GLU A 148 9.15 0.21 0.29
N MET A 149 8.94 0.78 -0.89
CA MET A 149 8.26 0.08 -1.98
C MET A 149 9.14 -0.99 -2.61
N VAL A 150 10.44 -0.74 -2.75
CA VAL A 150 11.42 -1.77 -3.16
C VAL A 150 11.42 -2.94 -2.18
N ALA A 151 11.44 -2.66 -0.86
CA ALA A 151 11.37 -3.70 0.17
C ALA A 151 10.05 -4.51 0.09
N ALA A 152 8.92 -3.86 -0.23
CA ALA A 152 7.65 -4.55 -0.46
C ALA A 152 7.73 -5.50 -1.66
N ILE A 153 8.31 -5.07 -2.78
CA ILE A 153 8.53 -5.92 -3.97
C ILE A 153 9.43 -7.11 -3.62
N GLU A 154 10.53 -6.88 -2.90
CA GLU A 154 11.43 -7.96 -2.45
C GLU A 154 10.72 -8.97 -1.54
N PHE A 155 9.85 -8.49 -0.66
CA PHE A 155 9.04 -9.37 0.18
C PHE A 155 8.14 -10.28 -0.66
N HIS A 156 7.44 -9.73 -1.67
CA HIS A 156 6.62 -10.51 -2.59
C HIS A 156 7.43 -11.45 -3.46
N SER A 157 8.61 -11.04 -3.89
CA SER A 157 9.56 -11.90 -4.61
C SER A 157 9.90 -13.17 -3.81
N LYS A 158 10.17 -13.01 -2.50
CA LYS A 158 10.45 -14.14 -1.61
C LYS A 158 9.23 -15.04 -1.41
N GLN A 159 8.02 -14.50 -1.41
CA GLN A 159 6.79 -15.30 -1.32
C GLN A 159 6.58 -16.11 -2.60
N LEU A 160 6.70 -15.50 -3.78
CA LEU A 160 6.60 -16.19 -5.06
C LEU A 160 7.58 -17.38 -5.16
N CYS A 161 8.80 -17.23 -4.64
CA CYS A 161 9.79 -18.32 -4.60
C CYS A 161 9.38 -19.48 -3.66
N ARG A 162 8.58 -19.21 -2.62
CA ARG A 162 8.08 -20.26 -1.72
C ARG A 162 6.93 -21.04 -2.36
N ASP A 163 6.14 -20.37 -3.19
CA ASP A 163 5.01 -20.97 -3.91
C ASP A 163 5.44 -21.57 -5.26
N ALA A 164 6.71 -21.99 -5.37
CA ALA A 164 7.33 -22.52 -6.59
C ALA A 164 6.60 -23.68 -7.26
N ALA A 165 5.63 -24.30 -6.58
CA ALA A 165 4.73 -25.30 -7.18
C ALA A 165 3.72 -24.68 -8.18
N THR A 166 3.46 -23.39 -8.09
CA THR A 166 2.45 -22.67 -8.90
C THR A 166 3.00 -21.54 -9.74
N SER A 167 4.24 -21.08 -9.49
CA SER A 167 4.89 -19.98 -10.20
C SER A 167 6.12 -20.48 -10.97
N THR A 168 6.18 -20.17 -12.27
CA THR A 168 7.34 -20.43 -13.13
C THR A 168 8.15 -19.17 -13.40
N GLY A 169 7.67 -18.03 -12.93
CA GLY A 169 8.27 -16.73 -13.15
C GLY A 169 9.20 -16.28 -12.03
N LYS A 170 9.64 -15.03 -12.11
CA LYS A 170 10.56 -14.42 -11.15
C LYS A 170 10.28 -12.93 -11.03
N LEU A 171 10.35 -12.40 -9.82
CA LEU A 171 10.26 -10.97 -9.55
C LEU A 171 11.61 -10.46 -9.04
N ILE A 172 12.14 -9.41 -9.68
CA ILE A 172 13.43 -8.80 -9.36
C ILE A 172 13.19 -7.31 -9.12
N ALA A 173 13.50 -6.85 -7.92
CA ALA A 173 13.39 -5.45 -7.57
C ALA A 173 14.69 -4.70 -7.91
N HIS A 174 14.55 -3.50 -8.48
CA HIS A 174 15.66 -2.59 -8.75
C HIS A 174 15.35 -1.23 -8.14
N LYS A 175 16.21 -0.77 -7.23
CA LYS A 175 16.14 0.60 -6.74
C LYS A 175 16.84 1.53 -7.71
N LYS A 176 16.07 2.29 -8.49
CA LYS A 176 16.60 3.29 -9.42
C LYS A 176 15.66 4.49 -9.54
N ASN A 177 16.26 5.68 -9.65
CA ASN A 177 15.53 6.89 -9.98
C ASN A 177 15.49 7.07 -11.51
N LEU A 178 14.37 6.74 -12.13
CA LEU A 178 14.20 6.82 -13.58
C LEU A 178 14.14 8.28 -14.10
N SER A 179 13.99 9.27 -13.23
CA SER A 179 14.05 10.69 -13.58
C SER A 179 15.49 11.22 -13.61
N ASP A 180 16.45 10.45 -13.13
CA ASP A 180 17.86 10.82 -13.09
C ASP A 180 18.64 10.06 -14.17
N ARG A 181 19.23 10.79 -15.13
CA ARG A 181 20.00 10.21 -16.24
C ARG A 181 21.23 9.42 -15.78
N ASP A 182 21.86 9.83 -14.68
CA ASP A 182 23.05 9.17 -14.17
C ASP A 182 22.73 7.81 -13.54
N SER A 183 21.52 7.65 -12.96
CA SER A 183 21.06 6.39 -12.40
C SER A 183 20.73 5.32 -13.46
N LEU A 184 20.54 5.74 -14.72
CA LEU A 184 20.24 4.81 -15.81
C LEU A 184 21.49 4.14 -16.39
N ASN A 185 22.68 4.70 -16.10
CA ASN A 185 23.96 4.23 -16.62
C ASN A 185 24.73 3.33 -15.62
N SER A 186 24.17 3.12 -14.43
CA SER A 186 24.72 2.27 -13.37
C SER A 186 23.90 0.97 -13.25
#